data_a337b666eb838bafd6209c10bf831490
#
_entry.id   a337b666eb838bafd6209c10bf831490
#
_cell.length_a   1.000
_cell.length_b   1.000
_cell.length_c   1.000
_cell.angle_alpha   90.00
_cell.angle_beta   90.00
_cell.angle_gamma   90.00
#
_symmetry.space_group_name_H-M   'P 1'
#
loop_
_entity.id
_entity.type
_entity.pdbx_description
1 polymer ?
#
loop_
_entity_poly.entity_id
_entity_poly.type
_entity_poly.pdbx_seq_one_letter_code
_entity_poly.pdbx_strand_id
1 'polypeptide(L)'
;LLIRIKNLCNKNIVIVPGGGSFADSIRDVYDKTKMSENLANKLALKSTELFAEYLKELDNDLCLIENPKNFTKEEICVWLPSKKLSQNNSFKNNWDSTSDSVAAWLANKIMAEGIIFIKSLKDFKSKNKLYYLQNKNILDKNISIYLSGYNGLIKIVGLNILKKLEKESSWKGFI
;
A
#
# COMPACT_ATOMS: atom_id res chain seq x y z
N LEU A 1 6.34 -13.29 -4.92
CA LEU A 1 6.41 -11.88 -5.30
C LEU A 1 7.65 -11.21 -4.70
N LEU A 2 7.83 -11.24 -3.39
CA LEU A 2 8.93 -10.58 -2.67
C LEU A 2 10.31 -11.02 -3.16
N ILE A 3 10.55 -12.33 -3.29
CA ILE A 3 11.83 -12.87 -3.81
C ILE A 3 12.13 -12.34 -5.21
N ARG A 4 11.12 -12.21 -6.07
CA ARG A 4 11.30 -11.69 -7.43
C ARG A 4 11.57 -10.18 -7.42
N ILE A 5 10.89 -9.44 -6.58
CA ILE A 5 11.12 -8.01 -6.41
C ILE A 5 12.57 -7.76 -5.97
N LYS A 6 13.09 -8.53 -5.00
CA LYS A 6 14.49 -8.46 -4.55
C LYS A 6 15.48 -8.65 -5.71
N ASN A 7 15.26 -9.67 -6.53
CA ASN A 7 16.16 -10.00 -7.62
C ASN A 7 16.14 -9.02 -8.80
N LEU A 8 15.11 -8.18 -8.89
CA LEU A 8 14.92 -7.22 -9.98
C LEU A 8 15.31 -5.79 -9.60
N CYS A 9 15.54 -5.50 -8.33
CA CYS A 9 15.70 -4.13 -7.85
C CYS A 9 17.07 -3.84 -7.25
N ASN A 10 17.75 -2.86 -7.87
CA ASN A 10 18.85 -2.12 -7.24
C ASN A 10 18.30 -0.81 -6.61
N LYS A 11 17.07 -0.83 -6.08
CA LYS A 11 16.37 0.35 -5.56
C LYS A 11 15.77 0.06 -4.19
N ASN A 12 15.62 1.09 -3.40
CA ASN A 12 14.88 1.02 -2.15
C ASN A 12 13.39 0.79 -2.43
N ILE A 13 12.81 -0.21 -1.78
CA ILE A 13 11.39 -0.54 -1.91
C ILE A 13 10.71 -0.44 -0.56
N VAL A 14 9.62 0.29 -0.51
CA VAL A 14 8.71 0.28 0.63
C VAL A 14 7.44 -0.45 0.27
N ILE A 15 7.16 -1.49 1.01
CA ILE A 15 5.90 -2.21 0.95
C ILE A 15 4.93 -1.55 1.91
N VAL A 16 3.76 -1.18 1.41
CA VAL A 16 2.62 -0.75 2.21
C VAL A 16 1.57 -1.85 2.14
N PRO A 17 1.46 -2.70 3.15
CA PRO A 17 0.53 -3.82 3.10
C PRO A 17 -0.91 -3.35 3.25
N GLY A 18 -1.84 -4.07 2.62
CA GLY A 18 -3.25 -4.01 3.00
C GLY A 18 -3.50 -4.80 4.28
N GLY A 19 -4.61 -4.55 4.94
CA GLY A 19 -4.94 -5.27 6.19
C GLY A 19 -5.44 -6.70 5.98
N GLY A 20 -5.77 -7.10 4.75
CA GLY A 20 -6.29 -8.43 4.43
C GLY A 20 -7.45 -8.84 5.31
N SER A 21 -7.51 -10.12 5.68
CA SER A 21 -8.55 -10.69 6.55
C SER A 21 -8.59 -10.05 7.96
N PHE A 22 -7.48 -9.49 8.44
CA PHE A 22 -7.47 -8.76 9.71
C PHE A 22 -8.31 -7.48 9.62
N ALA A 23 -8.17 -6.71 8.53
CA ALA A 23 -9.00 -5.51 8.30
C ALA A 23 -10.45 -5.87 8.01
N ASP A 24 -10.71 -6.99 7.33
CA ASP A 24 -12.08 -7.47 7.08
C ASP A 24 -12.80 -7.82 8.38
N SER A 25 -12.10 -8.43 9.34
CA SER A 25 -12.64 -8.67 10.69
C SER A 25 -12.99 -7.37 11.41
N ILE A 26 -12.19 -6.31 11.26
CA ILE A 26 -12.52 -5.00 11.83
C ILE A 26 -13.77 -4.39 11.19
N ARG A 27 -13.94 -4.51 9.86
CA ARG A 27 -15.14 -4.05 9.16
C ARG A 27 -16.38 -4.80 9.64
N ASP A 28 -16.27 -6.12 9.79
CA ASP A 28 -17.37 -6.96 10.28
C ASP A 28 -17.81 -6.56 11.71
N VAL A 29 -16.86 -6.26 12.59
CA VAL A 29 -17.15 -5.74 13.93
C VAL A 29 -17.77 -4.35 13.86
N TYR A 30 -17.25 -3.46 13.02
CA TYR A 30 -17.80 -2.12 12.82
C TYR A 30 -19.26 -2.16 12.38
N ASP A 31 -19.59 -3.01 11.39
CA ASP A 31 -20.94 -3.14 10.84
C ASP A 31 -21.95 -3.71 11.88
N LYS A 32 -21.47 -4.53 12.82
CA LYS A 32 -22.30 -5.18 13.85
C LYS A 32 -22.37 -4.42 15.17
N THR A 33 -21.60 -3.38 15.36
CA THR A 33 -21.49 -2.68 16.64
C THR A 33 -21.72 -1.17 16.48
N LYS A 34 -21.69 -0.45 17.62
CA LYS A 34 -21.71 1.03 17.65
C LYS A 34 -20.30 1.65 17.62
N MET A 35 -19.31 0.93 17.08
CA MET A 35 -17.97 1.46 16.97
C MET A 35 -17.96 2.70 16.08
N SER A 36 -17.23 3.76 16.46
CA SER A 36 -17.09 4.93 15.61
C SER A 36 -16.19 4.60 14.39
N GLU A 37 -16.49 5.22 13.24
CA GLU A 37 -15.70 5.05 12.02
C GLU A 37 -14.21 5.40 12.24
N ASN A 38 -13.93 6.43 13.00
CA ASN A 38 -12.56 6.84 13.34
C ASN A 38 -11.80 5.73 14.09
N LEU A 39 -12.45 5.08 15.08
CA LEU A 39 -11.84 3.96 15.79
C LEU A 39 -11.66 2.76 14.85
N ALA A 40 -12.68 2.43 14.06
CA ALA A 40 -12.62 1.31 13.12
C ALA A 40 -11.48 1.50 12.10
N ASN A 41 -11.32 2.69 11.53
CA ASN A 41 -10.23 3.01 10.62
C ASN A 41 -8.85 2.90 11.31
N LYS A 42 -8.71 3.40 12.53
CA LYS A 42 -7.47 3.24 13.31
C LYS A 42 -7.12 1.78 13.58
N LEU A 43 -8.11 0.94 13.89
CA LEU A 43 -7.90 -0.49 14.08
C LEU A 43 -7.53 -1.18 12.76
N ALA A 44 -8.15 -0.78 11.65
CA ALA A 44 -7.80 -1.27 10.32
C ALA A 44 -6.36 -0.88 9.91
N LEU A 45 -5.87 0.30 10.30
CA LEU A 45 -4.46 0.66 10.13
C LEU A 45 -3.54 -0.25 10.96
N LYS A 46 -3.88 -0.55 12.20
CA LYS A 46 -3.13 -1.52 13.01
C LYS A 46 -3.16 -2.93 12.40
N SER A 47 -4.25 -3.32 11.77
CA SER A 47 -4.32 -4.61 11.09
C SER A 47 -3.37 -4.72 9.88
N THR A 48 -2.99 -3.62 9.25
CA THR A 48 -1.94 -3.64 8.22
C THR A 48 -0.57 -3.94 8.82
N GLU A 49 -0.32 -3.55 10.07
CA GLU A 49 0.92 -3.87 10.78
C GLU A 49 0.99 -5.35 11.18
N LEU A 50 -0.13 -5.95 11.60
CA LEU A 50 -0.19 -7.41 11.79
C LEU A 50 0.15 -8.16 10.50
N PHE A 51 -0.33 -7.66 9.36
CA PHE A 51 0.01 -8.24 8.07
C PHE A 51 1.48 -8.01 7.71
N ALA A 52 2.07 -6.88 8.10
CA ALA A 52 3.50 -6.60 7.95
C ALA A 52 4.38 -7.60 8.73
N GLU A 53 4.01 -7.92 9.97
CA GLU A 53 4.68 -8.93 10.79
C GLU A 53 4.59 -10.31 10.14
N TYR A 54 3.42 -10.67 9.61
CA TYR A 54 3.26 -11.92 8.86
C TYR A 54 4.14 -11.97 7.61
N LEU A 55 4.28 -10.87 6.85
CA LEU A 55 5.20 -10.81 5.72
C LEU A 55 6.65 -10.96 6.14
N LYS A 56 7.03 -10.40 7.28
CA LYS A 56 8.38 -10.56 7.86
C LYS A 56 8.68 -12.00 8.24
N GLU A 57 7.70 -12.73 8.74
CA GLU A 57 7.84 -14.17 9.04
C GLU A 57 8.05 -15.00 7.78
N LEU A 58 7.38 -14.62 6.67
CA LEU A 58 7.57 -15.28 5.37
C LEU A 58 8.92 -14.98 4.71
N ASP A 59 9.53 -13.85 5.05
CA ASP A 59 10.81 -13.40 4.49
C ASP A 59 11.58 -12.59 5.53
N ASN A 60 12.53 -13.29 6.18
CA ASN A 60 13.34 -12.73 7.26
C ASN A 60 14.28 -11.59 6.84
N ASP A 61 14.50 -11.35 5.55
CA ASP A 61 15.30 -10.23 5.08
C ASP A 61 14.51 -8.93 5.00
N LEU A 62 13.16 -8.96 5.12
CA LEU A 62 12.37 -7.75 5.14
C LEU A 62 12.66 -6.93 6.40
N CYS A 63 12.77 -5.62 6.25
CA CYS A 63 12.88 -4.68 7.36
C CYS A 63 11.50 -4.12 7.73
N LEU A 64 11.13 -4.08 9.00
CA LEU A 64 9.94 -3.36 9.47
C LEU A 64 10.34 -1.96 9.91
N ILE A 65 9.68 -0.93 9.40
CA ILE A 65 10.01 0.47 9.70
C ILE A 65 8.77 1.29 10.10
N GLU A 66 8.88 2.04 11.19
CA GLU A 66 7.90 3.05 11.60
C GLU A 66 8.17 4.40 10.91
N ASN A 67 9.43 4.77 10.75
CA ASN A 67 9.82 6.03 10.14
C ASN A 67 10.36 5.82 8.72
N PRO A 68 9.64 6.24 7.69
CA PRO A 68 10.02 6.02 6.29
C PRO A 68 11.23 6.83 5.82
N LYS A 69 11.84 7.66 6.68
CA LYS A 69 13.09 8.37 6.39
C LYS A 69 14.34 7.57 6.74
N ASN A 70 14.20 6.45 7.45
CA ASN A 70 15.32 5.63 7.94
C ASN A 70 15.71 4.53 6.95
N PHE A 71 15.59 4.78 5.64
CA PHE A 71 16.07 3.83 4.65
C PHE A 71 17.59 3.82 4.57
N THR A 72 18.17 2.64 4.66
CA THR A 72 19.51 2.38 4.14
C THR A 72 19.42 1.93 2.66
N LYS A 73 20.51 1.99 1.92
CA LYS A 73 20.50 1.63 0.50
C LYS A 73 20.22 0.13 0.30
N GLU A 74 19.40 -0.16 -0.71
CA GLU A 74 19.12 -1.52 -1.22
C GLU A 74 18.28 -2.41 -0.27
N GLU A 75 17.51 -1.82 0.65
CA GLU A 75 16.61 -2.56 1.52
C GLU A 75 15.19 -2.62 0.98
N ILE A 76 14.52 -3.74 1.25
CA ILE A 76 13.06 -3.86 1.12
C ILE A 76 12.46 -3.77 2.51
N CYS A 77 11.73 -2.69 2.75
CA CYS A 77 11.11 -2.46 4.03
C CYS A 77 9.59 -2.54 3.95
N VAL A 78 8.96 -2.98 5.01
CA VAL A 78 7.51 -2.93 5.20
C VAL A 78 7.20 -1.81 6.18
N TRP A 79 6.34 -0.87 5.78
CA TRP A 79 6.02 0.27 6.61
C TRP A 79 4.91 -0.04 7.62
N LEU A 80 5.13 0.41 8.87
CA LEU A 80 4.18 0.35 9.98
C LEU A 80 3.54 1.75 10.15
N PRO A 81 2.34 1.99 9.56
CA PRO A 81 1.78 3.34 9.41
C PRO A 81 1.06 3.88 10.63
N SER A 82 0.56 3.02 11.54
CA SER A 82 -0.47 3.40 12.52
C SER A 82 -0.05 4.53 13.44
N LYS A 83 1.16 4.47 14.00
CA LYS A 83 1.72 5.50 14.88
C LYS A 83 1.85 6.85 14.17
N LYS A 84 2.39 6.83 12.95
CA LYS A 84 2.63 8.06 12.18
C LYS A 84 1.32 8.70 11.71
N LEU A 85 0.38 7.91 11.22
CA LEU A 85 -0.87 8.42 10.68
C LEU A 85 -1.87 8.81 11.78
N SER A 86 -1.91 8.08 12.91
CA SER A 86 -2.80 8.46 14.03
C SER A 86 -2.47 9.83 14.65
N GLN A 87 -1.23 10.28 14.51
CA GLN A 87 -0.77 11.57 14.99
C GLN A 87 -0.80 12.68 13.91
N ASN A 88 -1.22 12.33 12.68
CA ASN A 88 -1.19 13.24 11.55
C ASN A 88 -2.57 13.78 11.20
N ASN A 89 -2.82 15.05 11.53
CA ASN A 89 -4.10 15.70 11.25
C ASN A 89 -4.40 15.86 9.74
N SER A 90 -3.40 15.72 8.87
CA SER A 90 -3.60 15.80 7.41
C SER A 90 -4.07 14.47 6.80
N PHE A 91 -4.03 13.37 7.55
CA PHE A 91 -4.56 12.08 7.11
C PHE A 91 -5.99 11.90 7.63
N LYS A 92 -6.92 11.63 6.71
CA LYS A 92 -8.33 11.43 7.05
C LYS A 92 -8.56 9.99 7.50
N ASN A 93 -8.81 9.81 8.80
CA ASN A 93 -9.08 8.50 9.39
C ASN A 93 -10.57 8.12 9.18
N ASN A 94 -10.91 7.69 7.98
CA ASN A 94 -12.24 7.21 7.57
C ASN A 94 -12.12 6.12 6.50
N TRP A 95 -13.24 5.45 6.16
CA TRP A 95 -13.24 4.36 5.18
C TRP A 95 -12.95 4.77 3.74
N ASP A 96 -12.98 6.06 3.42
CA ASP A 96 -12.56 6.59 2.12
C ASP A 96 -11.02 6.70 2.01
N SER A 97 -10.29 6.38 3.09
CA SER A 97 -8.83 6.40 3.21
C SER A 97 -8.33 5.08 3.80
N THR A 98 -8.08 4.09 2.97
CA THR A 98 -7.54 2.79 3.37
C THR A 98 -6.09 2.61 2.90
N SER A 99 -5.64 1.39 2.66
CA SER A 99 -4.24 1.11 2.29
C SER A 99 -3.76 1.82 1.01
N ASP A 100 -4.64 2.10 0.05
CA ASP A 100 -4.27 2.85 -1.15
C ASP A 100 -3.92 4.31 -0.80
N SER A 101 -4.75 4.94 0.03
CA SER A 101 -4.53 6.30 0.53
C SER A 101 -3.28 6.39 1.41
N VAL A 102 -3.04 5.36 2.23
CA VAL A 102 -1.83 5.23 3.06
C VAL A 102 -0.58 5.18 2.18
N ALA A 103 -0.59 4.36 1.13
CA ALA A 103 0.52 4.23 0.19
C ALA A 103 0.74 5.54 -0.60
N ALA A 104 -0.33 6.18 -1.06
CA ALA A 104 -0.27 7.46 -1.77
C ALA A 104 0.29 8.58 -0.89
N TRP A 105 -0.17 8.67 0.36
CA TRP A 105 0.35 9.63 1.34
C TRP A 105 1.84 9.43 1.58
N LEU A 106 2.27 8.18 1.78
CA LEU A 106 3.68 7.87 1.97
C LEU A 106 4.51 8.25 0.76
N ALA A 107 4.11 7.80 -0.45
CA ALA A 107 4.85 8.06 -1.69
C ALA A 107 5.09 9.55 -1.91
N ASN A 108 4.08 10.39 -1.64
CA ASN A 108 4.21 11.84 -1.73
C ASN A 108 5.15 12.40 -0.65
N LYS A 109 5.05 11.88 0.60
CA LYS A 109 5.89 12.34 1.73
C LYS A 109 7.38 12.06 1.56
N ILE A 110 7.72 10.92 0.97
CA ILE A 110 9.13 10.54 0.74
C ILE A 110 9.61 10.91 -0.67
N MET A 111 8.78 11.55 -1.47
CA MET A 111 9.06 11.87 -2.87
C MET A 111 9.51 10.63 -3.67
N ALA A 112 8.76 9.53 -3.52
CA ALA A 112 9.08 8.28 -4.19
C ALA A 112 9.11 8.46 -5.71
N GLU A 113 10.02 7.79 -6.40
CA GLU A 113 10.10 7.81 -7.88
C GLU A 113 8.84 7.22 -8.54
N GLY A 114 8.19 6.28 -7.86
CA GLY A 114 6.96 5.67 -8.34
C GLY A 114 6.19 4.93 -7.24
N ILE A 115 4.92 4.68 -7.53
CA ILE A 115 4.02 3.89 -6.71
C ILE A 115 3.32 2.84 -7.57
N ILE A 116 3.27 1.61 -7.09
CA ILE A 116 2.59 0.51 -7.76
C ILE A 116 1.51 -0.03 -6.84
N PHE A 117 0.26 0.12 -7.25
CA PHE A 117 -0.89 -0.47 -6.57
C PHE A 117 -1.14 -1.88 -7.14
N ILE A 118 -1.02 -2.90 -6.30
CA ILE A 118 -1.31 -4.29 -6.65
C ILE A 118 -2.71 -4.63 -6.13
N LYS A 119 -3.64 -4.88 -7.05
CA LYS A 119 -5.04 -5.16 -6.72
C LYS A 119 -5.41 -6.61 -7.00
N SER A 120 -6.28 -7.17 -6.18
CA SER A 120 -6.77 -8.56 -6.29
C SER A 120 -7.72 -8.79 -7.48
N LEU A 121 -7.45 -8.15 -8.61
CA LEU A 121 -8.24 -8.24 -9.84
C LEU A 121 -7.56 -9.15 -10.85
N LYS A 122 -8.32 -10.10 -11.46
CA LYS A 122 -7.76 -11.06 -12.42
C LYS A 122 -7.40 -10.41 -13.77
N ASP A 123 -8.26 -9.53 -14.29
CA ASP A 123 -8.11 -8.90 -15.60
C ASP A 123 -8.17 -7.39 -15.49
N PHE A 124 -7.04 -6.78 -15.14
CA PHE A 124 -6.94 -5.33 -15.05
C PHE A 124 -6.19 -4.74 -16.25
N LYS A 125 -6.88 -3.87 -17.02
CA LYS A 125 -6.25 -3.09 -18.10
C LYS A 125 -5.90 -1.70 -17.54
N SER A 126 -4.63 -1.37 -17.43
CA SER A 126 -4.09 -0.16 -16.77
C SER A 126 -4.42 1.18 -17.47
N LYS A 127 -5.29 1.21 -18.47
CA LYS A 127 -5.64 2.42 -19.25
C LYS A 127 -6.71 3.30 -18.59
N ASN A 128 -7.23 2.90 -17.43
CA ASN A 128 -8.32 3.61 -16.78
C ASN A 128 -7.81 4.82 -15.98
N LYS A 129 -8.46 5.97 -16.15
CA LYS A 129 -8.17 7.18 -15.37
C LYS A 129 -8.44 6.96 -13.88
N LEU A 130 -7.67 7.61 -13.02
CA LEU A 130 -7.79 7.51 -11.55
C LEU A 130 -9.25 7.66 -11.07
N TYR A 131 -9.95 8.66 -11.55
CA TYR A 131 -11.37 8.90 -11.24
C TYR A 131 -12.29 7.70 -11.54
N TYR A 132 -12.08 7.01 -12.67
CA TYR A 132 -12.86 5.81 -13.00
C TYR A 132 -12.64 4.70 -11.96
N LEU A 133 -11.40 4.52 -11.50
CA LEU A 133 -11.03 3.50 -10.53
C LEU A 133 -11.60 3.79 -9.14
N GLN A 134 -11.64 5.06 -8.75
CA GLN A 134 -12.31 5.51 -7.54
C GLN A 134 -13.83 5.23 -7.60
N ASN A 135 -14.49 5.59 -8.70
CA ASN A 135 -15.93 5.35 -8.89
C ASN A 135 -16.30 3.85 -8.91
N LYS A 136 -15.36 2.99 -9.30
CA LYS A 136 -15.53 1.52 -9.27
C LYS A 136 -15.10 0.90 -7.94
N ASN A 137 -14.76 1.71 -6.93
CA ASN A 137 -14.23 1.27 -5.63
C ASN A 137 -13.00 0.34 -5.78
N ILE A 138 -12.23 0.50 -6.86
CA ILE A 138 -10.96 -0.20 -7.07
C ILE A 138 -9.85 0.50 -6.30
N LEU A 139 -9.92 1.84 -6.23
CA LEU A 139 -9.06 2.69 -5.42
C LEU A 139 -9.89 3.50 -4.44
N ASP A 140 -9.27 3.88 -3.34
CA ASP A 140 -9.88 4.71 -2.31
C ASP A 140 -10.38 6.04 -2.86
N LYS A 141 -11.51 6.53 -2.34
CA LYS A 141 -12.08 7.82 -2.76
C LYS A 141 -11.16 9.00 -2.43
N ASN A 142 -10.43 8.95 -1.32
CA ASN A 142 -9.53 10.02 -0.91
C ASN A 142 -8.13 9.95 -1.53
N ILE A 143 -7.82 8.95 -2.35
CA ILE A 143 -6.47 8.76 -2.92
C ILE A 143 -5.98 10.00 -3.68
N SER A 144 -6.87 10.69 -4.41
CA SER A 144 -6.54 11.90 -5.17
C SER A 144 -6.02 13.05 -4.29
N ILE A 145 -6.49 13.12 -3.04
CA ILE A 145 -6.03 14.12 -2.06
C ILE A 145 -4.55 13.90 -1.77
N TYR A 146 -4.15 12.64 -1.58
CA TYR A 146 -2.78 12.28 -1.21
C TYR A 146 -1.83 12.22 -2.41
N LEU A 147 -2.35 12.06 -3.63
CA LEU A 147 -1.57 12.16 -4.86
C LEU A 147 -1.47 13.60 -5.40
N SER A 148 -2.12 14.57 -4.76
CA SER A 148 -2.00 15.98 -5.15
C SER A 148 -0.55 16.45 -5.00
N GLY A 149 0.03 16.96 -6.09
CA GLY A 149 1.44 17.38 -6.15
C GLY A 149 2.46 16.23 -6.23
N TYR A 150 2.01 14.98 -6.30
CA TYR A 150 2.91 13.85 -6.53
C TYR A 150 3.29 13.75 -8.02
N ASN A 151 4.59 13.79 -8.30
CA ASN A 151 5.15 13.80 -9.66
C ASN A 151 5.78 12.46 -10.07
N GLY A 152 5.76 11.47 -9.18
CA GLY A 152 6.29 10.14 -9.48
C GLY A 152 5.37 9.31 -10.38
N LEU A 153 5.89 8.21 -10.89
CA LEU A 153 5.11 7.28 -11.71
C LEU A 153 4.01 6.58 -10.89
N ILE A 154 2.81 6.50 -11.44
CA ILE A 154 1.70 5.75 -10.83
C ILE A 154 1.34 4.58 -11.73
N LYS A 155 1.40 3.37 -11.18
CA LYS A 155 1.02 2.14 -11.88
C LYS A 155 0.03 1.34 -11.04
N ILE A 156 -0.98 0.78 -11.69
CA ILE A 156 -1.97 -0.07 -11.06
C ILE A 156 -1.99 -1.40 -11.82
N VAL A 157 -1.88 -2.49 -11.09
CA VAL A 157 -1.72 -3.83 -11.64
C VAL A 157 -2.62 -4.83 -10.93
N GLY A 158 -3.01 -5.86 -11.66
CA GLY A 158 -3.75 -6.99 -11.11
C GLY A 158 -2.84 -8.17 -10.76
N LEU A 159 -3.43 -9.28 -10.34
CA LEU A 159 -2.70 -10.51 -9.97
C LEU A 159 -1.88 -11.12 -11.13
N ASN A 160 -2.20 -10.80 -12.38
CA ASN A 160 -1.42 -11.22 -13.56
C ASN A 160 0.01 -10.66 -13.57
N ILE A 161 0.31 -9.67 -12.73
CA ILE A 161 1.65 -9.13 -12.54
C ILE A 161 2.65 -10.21 -12.13
N LEU A 162 2.24 -11.19 -11.34
CA LEU A 162 3.10 -12.28 -10.89
C LEU A 162 3.68 -13.05 -12.08
N LYS A 163 2.83 -13.37 -13.09
CA LYS A 163 3.25 -14.05 -14.32
C LYS A 163 4.20 -13.18 -15.18
N LYS A 164 4.05 -11.86 -15.14
CA LYS A 164 4.96 -10.94 -15.83
C LYS A 164 6.30 -10.86 -15.14
N LEU A 165 6.32 -10.74 -13.82
CA LEU A 165 7.55 -10.72 -13.02
C LEU A 165 8.39 -11.99 -13.17
N GLU A 166 7.75 -13.14 -13.46
CA GLU A 166 8.46 -14.37 -13.73
C GLU A 166 9.25 -14.37 -15.06
N LYS A 167 8.84 -13.53 -16.02
CA LYS A 167 9.41 -13.46 -17.37
C LYS A 167 10.40 -12.30 -17.56
N GLU A 168 10.36 -11.29 -16.70
CA GLU A 168 11.20 -10.10 -16.81
C GLU A 168 12.57 -10.35 -16.18
N SER A 169 13.61 -9.93 -16.88
CA SER A 169 15.01 -9.97 -16.38
C SER A 169 15.42 -8.69 -15.66
N SER A 170 14.63 -7.63 -15.74
CA SER A 170 14.92 -6.34 -15.09
C SER A 170 13.66 -5.57 -14.76
N TRP A 171 13.75 -4.71 -13.73
CA TRP A 171 12.67 -3.82 -13.32
C TRP A 171 12.36 -2.70 -14.34
N LYS A 172 13.30 -2.39 -15.26
CA LYS A 172 13.13 -1.35 -16.28
C LYS A 172 11.96 -1.62 -17.24
N GLY A 173 11.64 -2.88 -17.52
CA GLY A 173 10.47 -3.24 -18.33
C GLY A 173 9.15 -3.18 -17.55
N PHE A 174 9.23 -2.93 -16.23
CA PHE A 174 8.12 -3.00 -15.31
C PHE A 174 7.60 -1.62 -14.88
N ILE A 175 8.46 -0.63 -14.82
CA ILE A 175 8.19 0.77 -14.59
C ILE A 175 8.17 1.50 -15.94
#